data_94503255db80db608b3d904acb63359e
#
_entry.id   94503255db80db608b3d904acb63359e
#
_cell.length_a   1.000
_cell.length_b   1.000
_cell.length_c   1.000
_cell.angle_alpha   90.00
_cell.angle_beta   90.00
_cell.angle_gamma   90.00
#
_symmetry.space_group_name_H-M   'P 1'
#
loop_
_entity.id
_entity.type
_entity.pdbx_description
1 polymer ?
#
loop_
_entity_poly.entity_id
_entity_poly.type
_entity_poly.pdbx_seq_one_letter_code
_entity_poly.pdbx_strand_id
1 'polypeptide(L)'
;MNNEWLYQVRIKLPQDLADDLRSESNLDISKKINKIARKHQTRPVCTLDGFLDYVKEAERNNIKDYPLYHWTKSVVQDPDKQIKHSKSFAFYFGDEQIYDKERAVSLYNDLVEFNDENKIEEIKMIDSNPRNNPQPPKNKN
;
A
#
# COMPACT_ATOMS: atom_id res chain seq x y z
N MET A 1 26.10 -6.11 -1.26
CA MET A 1 25.29 -5.40 -2.20
C MET A 1 23.96 -5.10 -1.58
N ASN A 2 23.67 -3.89 -1.49
CA ASN A 2 22.42 -3.55 -0.88
C ASN A 2 21.28 -3.75 -1.86
N ASN A 3 20.11 -3.77 -1.34
CA ASN A 3 18.92 -3.92 -2.11
C ASN A 3 18.16 -2.60 -2.05
N GLU A 4 18.41 -1.76 -3.04
CA GLU A 4 17.81 -0.44 -3.06
C GLU A 4 16.41 -0.42 -3.65
N TRP A 5 15.99 -1.54 -4.22
CA TRP A 5 14.71 -1.60 -4.89
C TRP A 5 13.63 -2.07 -3.93
N LEU A 6 12.51 -1.38 -3.97
CA LEU A 6 11.38 -1.71 -3.11
C LEU A 6 10.59 -2.85 -3.69
N TYR A 7 10.21 -3.78 -2.85
CA TYR A 7 9.28 -4.83 -3.23
C TYR A 7 8.01 -4.58 -2.42
N GLN A 8 6.93 -4.30 -3.13
CA GLN A 8 5.66 -3.97 -2.51
C GLN A 8 4.69 -5.14 -2.64
N VAL A 9 4.00 -5.44 -1.55
CA VAL A 9 2.86 -6.34 -1.60
C VAL A 9 1.62 -5.48 -1.41
N ARG A 10 0.67 -5.61 -2.33
CA ARG A 10 -0.58 -4.84 -2.30
C ARG A 10 -1.77 -5.76 -2.39
N ILE A 11 -2.85 -5.37 -1.73
CA ILE A 11 -4.12 -6.08 -1.84
C ILE A 11 -5.22 -5.09 -2.17
N LYS A 12 -6.29 -5.61 -2.76
CA LYS A 12 -7.49 -4.84 -3.03
C LYS A 12 -8.67 -5.59 -2.41
N LEU A 13 -9.50 -4.88 -1.69
CA LEU A 13 -10.64 -5.43 -0.97
C LEU A 13 -11.95 -4.82 -1.45
N PRO A 14 -13.07 -5.55 -1.32
CA PRO A 14 -14.39 -4.93 -1.46
C PRO A 14 -14.53 -3.78 -0.45
N GLN A 15 -15.40 -2.83 -0.77
CA GLN A 15 -15.51 -1.60 0.00
C GLN A 15 -15.78 -1.85 1.49
N ASP A 16 -16.69 -2.75 1.82
CA ASP A 16 -17.02 -2.99 3.23
C ASP A 16 -15.84 -3.58 4.00
N LEU A 17 -15.09 -4.49 3.41
CA LEU A 17 -13.90 -5.07 4.03
C LEU A 17 -12.79 -4.03 4.15
N ALA A 18 -12.62 -3.21 3.10
CA ALA A 18 -11.62 -2.15 3.12
C ALA A 18 -11.91 -1.14 4.22
N ASP A 19 -13.16 -0.73 4.36
CA ASP A 19 -13.56 0.22 5.40
C ASP A 19 -13.30 -0.36 6.79
N ASP A 20 -13.57 -1.65 6.99
CA ASP A 20 -13.32 -2.28 8.27
C ASP A 20 -11.82 -2.35 8.57
N LEU A 21 -11.01 -2.74 7.60
CA LEU A 21 -9.56 -2.82 7.81
C LEU A 21 -8.95 -1.47 8.10
N ARG A 22 -9.46 -0.39 7.49
CA ARG A 22 -8.98 0.97 7.74
C ARG A 22 -9.37 1.49 9.11
N SER A 23 -10.45 0.97 9.70
CA SER A 23 -10.98 1.51 10.94
C SER A 23 -10.69 0.57 12.11
N GLU A 24 -11.64 -0.25 12.50
CA GLU A 24 -11.56 -1.01 13.73
C GLU A 24 -11.05 -2.44 13.56
N SER A 25 -11.03 -2.94 12.33
CA SER A 25 -10.60 -4.30 12.02
C SER A 25 -11.36 -5.35 12.83
N ASN A 26 -12.68 -5.20 12.90
CA ASN A 26 -13.53 -6.10 13.68
C ASN A 26 -13.91 -7.38 12.94
N LEU A 27 -13.91 -7.35 11.60
CA LEU A 27 -14.27 -8.54 10.82
C LEU A 27 -13.14 -9.57 10.86
N ASP A 28 -13.51 -10.85 10.78
CA ASP A 28 -12.52 -11.93 10.81
C ASP A 28 -11.47 -11.79 9.73
N ILE A 29 -11.87 -11.37 8.53
CA ILE A 29 -10.93 -11.16 7.41
C ILE A 29 -9.87 -10.11 7.80
N SER A 30 -10.32 -8.98 8.36
CA SER A 30 -9.40 -7.91 8.78
C SER A 30 -8.44 -8.40 9.85
N LYS A 31 -8.95 -9.14 10.82
CA LYS A 31 -8.12 -9.69 11.90
C LYS A 31 -7.07 -10.65 11.35
N LYS A 32 -7.45 -11.49 10.40
CA LYS A 32 -6.52 -12.44 9.79
C LYS A 32 -5.47 -11.75 8.93
N ILE A 33 -5.88 -10.73 8.17
CA ILE A 33 -4.94 -9.94 7.37
C ILE A 33 -3.91 -9.29 8.29
N ASN A 34 -4.36 -8.68 9.38
CA ASN A 34 -3.45 -8.07 10.35
C ASN A 34 -2.53 -9.09 11.00
N LYS A 35 -3.03 -10.29 11.28
CA LYS A 35 -2.21 -11.34 11.86
C LYS A 35 -1.11 -11.78 10.91
N ILE A 36 -1.45 -11.97 9.63
CA ILE A 36 -0.46 -12.32 8.60
C ILE A 36 0.57 -11.21 8.49
N ALA A 37 0.11 -9.95 8.45
CA ALA A 37 1.02 -8.82 8.36
C ALA A 37 2.01 -8.80 9.52
N ARG A 38 1.52 -8.98 10.76
CA ARG A 38 2.39 -8.96 11.94
C ARG A 38 3.40 -10.12 11.93
N LYS A 39 3.01 -11.26 11.39
CA LYS A 39 3.92 -12.40 11.25
C LYS A 39 5.16 -12.02 10.45
N HIS A 40 5.00 -11.14 9.47
CA HIS A 40 6.08 -10.68 8.61
C HIS A 40 6.63 -9.32 9.02
N GLN A 41 6.24 -8.83 10.19
CA GLN A 41 6.70 -7.54 10.73
C GLN A 41 6.30 -6.38 9.84
N THR A 42 5.10 -6.47 9.27
CA THR A 42 4.55 -5.44 8.41
C THR A 42 3.19 -5.00 8.94
N ARG A 43 2.64 -3.97 8.31
CA ARG A 43 1.28 -3.52 8.59
C ARG A 43 0.61 -3.08 7.29
N PRO A 44 -0.69 -3.35 7.12
CA PRO A 44 -1.39 -2.86 5.95
C PRO A 44 -1.68 -1.36 6.10
N VAL A 45 -1.37 -0.60 5.07
CA VAL A 45 -1.62 0.83 5.03
C VAL A 45 -2.50 1.11 3.81
N CYS A 46 -3.65 1.73 4.05
CA CYS A 46 -4.55 2.08 2.96
C CYS A 46 -3.87 3.09 2.03
N THR A 47 -3.93 2.83 0.74
CA THR A 47 -3.28 3.69 -0.25
C THR A 47 -3.79 5.13 -0.17
N LEU A 48 -5.10 5.31 0.01
CA LEU A 48 -5.66 6.64 0.18
C LEU A 48 -5.09 7.34 1.42
N ASP A 49 -4.99 6.61 2.53
CA ASP A 49 -4.45 7.19 3.77
C ASP A 49 -2.98 7.58 3.59
N GLY A 50 -2.20 6.78 2.88
CA GLY A 50 -0.82 7.12 2.57
C GLY A 50 -0.72 8.40 1.76
N PHE A 51 -1.58 8.56 0.77
CA PHE A 51 -1.62 9.78 -0.03
C PHE A 51 -2.03 10.99 0.81
N LEU A 52 -3.02 10.83 1.68
CA LEU A 52 -3.46 11.92 2.55
C LEU A 52 -2.34 12.33 3.51
N ASP A 53 -1.61 11.38 4.06
CA ASP A 53 -0.48 11.67 4.95
C ASP A 53 0.63 12.41 4.21
N TYR A 54 0.94 12.01 2.98
CA TYR A 54 1.94 12.69 2.17
C TYR A 54 1.56 14.15 1.92
N VAL A 55 0.30 14.39 1.57
CA VAL A 55 -0.19 15.74 1.33
C VAL A 55 -0.10 16.59 2.61
N LYS A 56 -0.54 16.03 3.74
CA LYS A 56 -0.48 16.74 5.00
C LYS A 56 0.94 17.08 5.41
N GLU A 57 1.85 16.14 5.22
CA GLU A 57 3.26 16.37 5.55
C GLU A 57 3.85 17.48 4.68
N ALA A 58 3.56 17.45 3.38
CA ALA A 58 4.05 18.48 2.46
C ALA A 58 3.53 19.85 2.84
N GLU A 59 2.26 19.95 3.21
CA GLU A 59 1.63 21.23 3.57
C GLU A 59 2.13 21.76 4.91
N ARG A 60 2.56 20.89 5.82
CA ARG A 60 3.14 21.32 7.09
C ARG A 60 4.58 21.75 6.98
N ASN A 61 5.28 21.29 5.97
CA ASN A 61 6.70 21.61 5.77
C ASN A 61 6.87 22.55 4.58
N ASN A 62 7.47 22.08 3.51
CA ASN A 62 7.67 22.89 2.32
C ASN A 62 7.29 22.06 1.10
N ILE A 63 6.21 22.42 0.45
CA ILE A 63 5.71 21.61 -0.67
C ILE A 63 6.73 21.47 -1.78
N LYS A 64 7.70 22.38 -1.88
CA LYS A 64 8.76 22.29 -2.89
C LYS A 64 9.67 21.09 -2.69
N ASP A 65 9.75 20.58 -1.46
CA ASP A 65 10.55 19.39 -1.16
C ASP A 65 9.79 18.09 -1.44
N TYR A 66 8.54 18.19 -1.89
CA TYR A 66 7.69 17.03 -2.13
C TYR A 66 7.29 16.99 -3.60
N PRO A 67 8.11 16.34 -4.44
CA PRO A 67 7.91 16.41 -5.90
C PRO A 67 6.58 15.85 -6.39
N LEU A 68 5.93 14.98 -5.62
CA LEU A 68 4.64 14.42 -6.01
C LEU A 68 3.45 15.14 -5.40
N TYR A 69 3.69 16.27 -4.73
CA TYR A 69 2.62 16.95 -3.99
C TYR A 69 1.40 17.28 -4.87
N HIS A 70 1.63 17.96 -5.99
CA HIS A 70 0.50 18.41 -6.83
C HIS A 70 -0.28 17.25 -7.42
N TRP A 71 0.42 16.22 -7.86
CA TRP A 71 -0.24 15.01 -8.35
C TRP A 71 -1.05 14.33 -7.26
N THR A 72 -0.44 14.13 -6.10
CA THR A 72 -1.11 13.46 -4.98
C THR A 72 -2.31 14.26 -4.50
N LYS A 73 -2.15 15.59 -4.42
CA LYS A 73 -3.26 16.46 -4.02
C LYS A 73 -4.45 16.32 -4.97
N SER A 74 -4.19 16.28 -6.27
CA SER A 74 -5.28 16.13 -7.26
C SER A 74 -5.97 14.78 -7.11
N VAL A 75 -5.23 13.73 -6.78
CA VAL A 75 -5.79 12.39 -6.58
C VAL A 75 -6.71 12.37 -5.35
N VAL A 76 -6.26 12.92 -4.23
CA VAL A 76 -7.07 12.87 -3.00
C VAL A 76 -8.29 13.78 -3.05
N GLN A 77 -8.35 14.70 -4.02
CA GLN A 77 -9.50 15.57 -4.20
C GLN A 77 -10.53 15.02 -5.21
N ASP A 78 -10.18 13.97 -5.93
CA ASP A 78 -11.04 13.36 -6.94
C ASP A 78 -11.88 12.25 -6.29
N PRO A 79 -13.23 12.40 -6.22
CA PRO A 79 -14.08 11.41 -5.55
C PRO A 79 -13.93 9.99 -6.09
N ASP A 80 -13.80 9.83 -7.41
CA ASP A 80 -13.65 8.50 -8.00
C ASP A 80 -12.33 7.85 -7.59
N LYS A 81 -11.26 8.66 -7.54
CA LYS A 81 -9.96 8.16 -7.12
C LYS A 81 -9.91 7.88 -5.62
N GLN A 82 -10.64 8.66 -4.82
CA GLN A 82 -10.76 8.38 -3.40
C GLN A 82 -11.35 6.99 -3.17
N ILE A 83 -12.43 6.67 -3.89
CA ILE A 83 -13.05 5.35 -3.76
C ILE A 83 -12.07 4.26 -4.19
N LYS A 84 -11.44 4.43 -5.34
CA LYS A 84 -10.49 3.44 -5.86
C LYS A 84 -9.37 3.16 -4.86
N HIS A 85 -8.74 4.20 -4.34
CA HIS A 85 -7.58 4.04 -3.47
C HIS A 85 -7.95 3.67 -2.03
N SER A 86 -9.19 3.89 -1.63
CA SER A 86 -9.65 3.45 -0.31
C SER A 86 -9.78 1.93 -0.21
N LYS A 87 -9.84 1.23 -1.33
CA LYS A 87 -9.93 -0.22 -1.38
C LYS A 87 -8.60 -0.92 -1.50
N SER A 88 -7.53 -0.18 -1.67
CA SER A 88 -6.18 -0.72 -1.90
C SER A 88 -5.30 -0.50 -0.67
N PHE A 89 -4.53 -1.53 -0.33
CA PHE A 89 -3.62 -1.49 0.80
C PHE A 89 -2.24 -1.96 0.37
N ALA A 90 -1.20 -1.28 0.87
CA ALA A 90 0.17 -1.73 0.73
C ALA A 90 0.67 -2.15 2.10
N PHE A 91 1.56 -3.13 2.14
CA PHE A 91 2.12 -3.60 3.40
C PHE A 91 3.47 -2.92 3.63
N TYR A 92 3.58 -2.22 4.75
CA TYR A 92 4.76 -1.44 5.11
C TYR A 92 5.54 -2.16 6.20
N PHE A 93 6.86 -2.20 6.03
CA PHE A 93 7.76 -2.72 7.04
C PHE A 93 8.24 -1.53 7.89
N GLY A 94 7.76 -1.46 9.12
CA GLY A 94 8.00 -0.25 9.91
C GLY A 94 7.26 0.93 9.29
N ASP A 95 7.96 2.01 9.05
CA ASP A 95 7.41 3.20 8.39
C ASP A 95 7.69 3.22 6.91
N GLU A 96 8.30 2.16 6.37
CA GLU A 96 8.71 2.10 4.98
C GLU A 96 8.11 0.90 4.29
N GLN A 97 8.21 0.89 2.96
CA GLN A 97 7.78 -0.25 2.17
C GLN A 97 8.80 -1.38 2.33
N ILE A 98 8.35 -2.59 2.03
CA ILE A 98 9.21 -3.76 2.16
C ILE A 98 10.29 -3.71 1.08
N TYR A 99 11.55 -3.75 1.51
CA TYR A 99 12.68 -3.79 0.58
C TYR A 99 13.13 -5.21 0.26
N ASP A 100 12.94 -6.11 1.20
CA ASP A 100 13.49 -7.46 1.11
C ASP A 100 12.59 -8.34 0.25
N LYS A 101 13.13 -8.80 -0.87
CA LYS A 101 12.38 -9.64 -1.80
C LYS A 101 11.87 -10.91 -1.13
N GLU A 102 12.68 -11.56 -0.31
CA GLU A 102 12.28 -12.80 0.32
C GLU A 102 11.11 -12.59 1.27
N ARG A 103 11.12 -11.51 2.03
CA ARG A 103 10.01 -11.18 2.92
C ARG A 103 8.75 -10.85 2.13
N ALA A 104 8.90 -10.10 1.05
CA ALA A 104 7.76 -9.77 0.19
C ALA A 104 7.14 -11.02 -0.41
N VAL A 105 7.97 -11.95 -0.88
CA VAL A 105 7.49 -13.21 -1.45
C VAL A 105 6.77 -14.04 -0.39
N SER A 106 7.35 -14.14 0.81
CA SER A 106 6.73 -14.89 1.91
C SER A 106 5.38 -14.30 2.30
N LEU A 107 5.29 -12.98 2.41
CA LEU A 107 4.04 -12.31 2.74
C LEU A 107 3.01 -12.54 1.63
N TYR A 108 3.41 -12.37 0.38
CA TYR A 108 2.56 -12.59 -0.77
C TYR A 108 1.97 -14.00 -0.77
N ASN A 109 2.84 -14.99 -0.56
CA ASN A 109 2.41 -16.40 -0.57
C ASN A 109 1.42 -16.69 0.56
N ASP A 110 1.66 -16.16 1.74
CA ASP A 110 0.74 -16.35 2.87
C ASP A 110 -0.62 -15.72 2.58
N LEU A 111 -0.65 -14.56 1.94
CA LEU A 111 -1.90 -13.91 1.59
C LEU A 111 -2.66 -14.71 0.52
N VAL A 112 -1.96 -15.21 -0.48
CA VAL A 112 -2.57 -16.02 -1.53
C VAL A 112 -3.16 -17.30 -0.93
N GLU A 113 -2.39 -17.96 -0.06
CA GLU A 113 -2.85 -19.18 0.58
C GLU A 113 -4.06 -18.93 1.48
N PHE A 114 -4.04 -17.82 2.22
CA PHE A 114 -5.16 -17.43 3.07
C PHE A 114 -6.42 -17.14 2.24
N ASN A 115 -6.26 -16.60 1.03
CA ASN A 115 -7.37 -16.12 0.21
C ASN A 115 -8.07 -17.23 -0.56
N ASP A 116 -8.29 -18.38 0.08
CA ASP A 116 -8.92 -19.52 -0.59
C ASP A 116 -10.37 -19.27 -0.98
N GLU A 117 -11.06 -18.34 -0.31
CA GLU A 117 -12.44 -17.98 -0.63
C GLU A 117 -12.53 -16.75 -1.54
N ASN A 118 -11.41 -16.26 -2.02
CA ASN A 118 -11.32 -15.10 -2.93
C ASN A 118 -11.99 -13.84 -2.38
N LYS A 119 -11.96 -13.64 -1.07
CA LYS A 119 -12.52 -12.44 -0.45
C LYS A 119 -11.63 -11.22 -0.66
N ILE A 120 -10.32 -11.44 -0.86
CA ILE A 120 -9.41 -10.39 -1.31
C ILE A 120 -9.51 -10.39 -2.84
N GLU A 121 -9.89 -9.25 -3.40
CA GLU A 121 -10.13 -9.14 -4.84
C GLU A 121 -8.85 -9.27 -5.66
N GLU A 122 -7.75 -8.77 -5.12
CA GLU A 122 -6.49 -8.77 -5.84
C GLU A 122 -5.34 -8.82 -4.85
N ILE A 123 -4.32 -9.60 -5.17
CA ILE A 123 -3.08 -9.65 -4.40
C ILE A 123 -1.95 -9.51 -5.42
N LYS A 124 -1.11 -8.50 -5.24
CA LYS A 124 0.00 -8.21 -6.16
C LYS A 124 1.30 -8.07 -5.39
N MET A 125 2.38 -8.52 -6.02
CA MET A 125 3.72 -8.18 -5.58
C MET A 125 4.37 -7.35 -6.69
N ILE A 126 4.83 -6.16 -6.35
CA ILE A 126 5.39 -5.22 -7.31
C ILE A 126 6.88 -5.10 -7.08
N ASP A 127 7.65 -5.32 -8.15
CA ASP A 127 9.08 -5.09 -8.15
C ASP A 127 9.31 -3.67 -8.65
N SER A 128 9.80 -2.79 -7.78
CA SER A 128 10.03 -1.39 -8.14
C SER A 128 11.36 -1.15 -8.83
N ASN A 129 12.11 -2.20 -9.15
CA ASN A 129 13.36 -2.05 -9.89
C ASN A 129 13.04 -1.53 -11.31
N PRO A 130 13.56 -0.36 -11.71
CA PRO A 130 13.22 0.22 -13.01
C PRO A 130 13.60 -0.67 -14.20
N ARG A 131 14.54 -1.58 -14.03
CA ARG A 131 14.90 -2.51 -15.10
C ARG A 131 13.79 -3.49 -15.40
N ASN A 132 13.07 -3.90 -14.37
CA ASN A 132 11.99 -4.89 -14.49
C ASN A 132 10.61 -4.24 -14.58
N ASN A 133 10.50 -3.03 -14.06
CA ASN A 133 9.21 -2.35 -13.94
C ASN A 133 9.44 -0.85 -14.07
N PRO A 134 9.55 -0.34 -15.30
CA PRO A 134 9.83 1.09 -15.50
C PRO A 134 8.80 1.98 -14.82
N GLN A 135 9.28 2.99 -14.16
CA GLN A 135 8.46 3.92 -13.40
C GLN A 135 8.34 5.25 -14.12
N PRO A 136 7.23 5.99 -13.93
CA PRO A 136 7.14 7.33 -14.47
C PRO A 136 8.18 8.24 -13.82
N PRO A 137 8.58 9.33 -14.50
CA PRO A 137 9.53 10.28 -13.90
C PRO A 137 9.00 10.83 -12.57
N LYS A 138 9.88 10.89 -11.58
CA LYS A 138 9.48 11.30 -10.24
C LYS A 138 9.05 12.76 -10.14
N ASN A 139 9.58 13.61 -11.00
CA ASN A 139 9.30 15.04 -10.93
C ASN A 139 8.27 15.50 -11.94
N LYS A 140 7.47 14.61 -12.40
CA LYS A 140 6.45 14.95 -13.39
C LYS A 140 5.20 15.42 -12.67
N ASN A 141 5.15 16.67 -12.38
CA ASN A 141 4.01 17.28 -11.72
C ASN A 141 3.59 18.53 -12.45
#